data_41c6201eb94ae3a67a552a004e7ff0f9
#
_entry.id   41c6201eb94ae3a67a552a004e7ff0f9
#
_cell.length_a   1.000
_cell.length_b   1.000
_cell.length_c   1.000
_cell.angle_alpha   90.00
_cell.angle_beta   90.00
_cell.angle_gamma   90.00
#
_symmetry.space_group_name_H-M   'P 1'
#
loop_
_entity.id
_entity.type
_entity.pdbx_description
1 polymer ?
#
loop_
_entity_poly.entity_id
_entity_poly.type
_entity_poly.pdbx_seq_one_letter_code
_entity_poly.pdbx_strand_id
1 'polypeptide(L)'
;MATIEWLNMTSNSFAMQIGLTRCENLYQIKRGNFGITRDLADRITTHFPEISRTWLLTGAGHMLMSQSKDGNNIPYYDFEVEQLLDHIDDVEPTGFVDMPLVTGCEIIVRSNCKAMVNRQNFSTHLFLRNVDPTEIMPDKEYVFMLPRETMWRKVKSVNGYNVVLTAFNSDIEPDVIIDITDIEQAWQILAKMDVMSC
;
A
#
# COMPACT_ATOMS: atom_id res chain seq x y z
N MET A 1 15.15 -19.91 2.57
CA MET A 1 14.39 -18.64 2.55
C MET A 1 15.27 -17.61 1.87
N ALA A 2 14.89 -17.21 0.67
CA ALA A 2 15.70 -16.37 -0.22
C ALA A 2 16.27 -15.09 0.43
N THR A 3 15.49 -14.43 1.30
CA THR A 3 15.91 -13.23 2.04
C THR A 3 17.17 -13.44 2.87
N ILE A 4 17.25 -14.54 3.64
CA ILE A 4 18.41 -14.86 4.50
C ILE A 4 19.64 -15.17 3.63
N GLU A 5 19.44 -15.84 2.51
CA GLU A 5 20.49 -16.20 1.55
C GLU A 5 21.01 -14.95 0.84
N TRP A 6 20.12 -14.04 0.43
CA TRP A 6 20.51 -12.77 -0.19
C TRP A 6 21.30 -11.87 0.76
N LEU A 7 20.89 -11.78 2.05
CA LEU A 7 21.60 -11.02 3.08
C LEU A 7 22.93 -11.69 3.51
N ASN A 8 23.21 -12.89 3.01
CA ASN A 8 24.36 -13.70 3.41
C ASN A 8 24.45 -13.88 4.94
N MET A 9 23.31 -14.08 5.59
CA MET A 9 23.18 -14.20 7.04
C MET A 9 22.86 -15.63 7.46
N THR A 10 23.17 -15.97 8.71
CA THR A 10 22.63 -17.18 9.33
C THR A 10 21.22 -16.93 9.83
N SER A 11 20.39 -17.99 9.93
CA SER A 11 19.03 -17.87 10.47
C SER A 11 18.99 -17.28 11.89
N ASN A 12 20.02 -17.58 12.71
CA ASN A 12 20.14 -17.02 14.06
C ASN A 12 20.46 -15.52 14.04
N SER A 13 21.43 -15.10 13.22
CA SER A 13 21.79 -13.69 13.08
C SER A 13 20.61 -12.87 12.56
N PHE A 14 19.93 -13.39 11.55
CA PHE A 14 18.73 -12.76 11.00
C PHE A 14 17.60 -12.64 12.04
N ALA A 15 17.32 -13.71 12.80
CA ALA A 15 16.31 -13.70 13.87
C ALA A 15 16.61 -12.61 14.91
N MET A 16 17.86 -12.52 15.35
CA MET A 16 18.26 -11.50 16.33
C MET A 16 18.09 -10.08 15.78
N GLN A 17 18.41 -9.85 14.51
CA GLN A 17 18.34 -8.53 13.89
C GLN A 17 16.90 -8.03 13.74
N ILE A 18 15.94 -8.92 13.43
CA ILE A 18 14.52 -8.58 13.36
C ILE A 18 13.78 -8.70 14.72
N GLY A 19 14.53 -8.80 15.82
CA GLY A 19 13.98 -8.82 17.18
C GLY A 19 13.23 -10.09 17.57
N LEU A 20 13.56 -11.23 16.94
CA LEU A 20 13.04 -12.54 17.36
C LEU A 20 13.94 -13.16 18.43
N THR A 21 13.32 -13.64 19.51
CA THR A 21 14.03 -14.35 20.60
C THR A 21 14.41 -15.78 20.23
N ARG A 22 13.75 -16.38 19.24
CA ARG A 22 13.94 -17.76 18.78
C ARG A 22 13.84 -17.85 17.27
N CYS A 23 14.62 -18.73 16.66
CA CYS A 23 14.67 -18.92 15.20
C CYS A 23 13.85 -20.13 14.70
N GLU A 24 13.13 -20.85 15.61
CA GLU A 24 12.36 -22.05 15.21
C GLU A 24 11.32 -21.76 14.14
N ASN A 25 10.62 -20.63 14.22
CA ASN A 25 9.66 -20.21 13.21
C ASN A 25 10.31 -20.04 11.83
N LEU A 26 11.51 -19.47 11.75
CA LEU A 26 12.25 -19.30 10.50
C LEU A 26 12.63 -20.63 9.87
N TYR A 27 12.99 -21.64 10.69
CA TYR A 27 13.27 -22.98 10.19
C TYR A 27 12.01 -23.66 9.61
N GLN A 28 10.85 -23.46 10.21
CA GLN A 28 9.60 -24.01 9.71
C GLN A 28 9.20 -23.34 8.38
N ILE A 29 9.35 -22.02 8.28
CA ILE A 29 9.14 -21.28 7.03
C ILE A 29 10.13 -21.74 5.96
N LYS A 30 11.41 -21.92 6.30
CA LYS A 30 12.44 -22.40 5.35
C LYS A 30 12.12 -23.80 4.81
N ARG A 31 11.46 -24.63 5.60
CA ARG A 31 11.00 -25.98 5.19
C ARG A 31 9.68 -25.96 4.40
N GLY A 32 9.04 -24.80 4.27
CA GLY A 32 7.76 -24.67 3.57
C GLY A 32 6.55 -25.13 4.39
N ASN A 33 6.70 -25.36 5.69
CA ASN A 33 5.61 -25.82 6.56
C ASN A 33 4.65 -24.67 6.94
N PHE A 34 5.13 -23.43 6.94
CA PHE A 34 4.35 -22.22 7.25
C PHE A 34 4.71 -21.10 6.28
N GLY A 35 3.73 -20.23 6.00
CA GLY A 35 3.95 -18.96 5.32
C GLY A 35 4.55 -17.90 6.25
N ILE A 36 4.96 -16.77 5.69
CA ILE A 36 5.40 -15.59 6.44
C ILE A 36 4.14 -14.88 6.96
N THR A 37 4.06 -14.65 8.27
CA THR A 37 2.95 -13.89 8.88
C THR A 37 3.16 -12.39 8.68
N ARG A 38 2.09 -11.59 8.80
CA ARG A 38 2.15 -10.12 8.70
C ARG A 38 3.15 -9.52 9.69
N ASP A 39 3.06 -9.90 10.97
CA ASP A 39 4.00 -9.43 12.01
C ASP A 39 5.47 -9.73 11.63
N LEU A 40 5.73 -10.89 11.08
CA LEU A 40 7.08 -11.24 10.64
C LEU A 40 7.51 -10.43 9.41
N ALA A 41 6.62 -10.21 8.45
CA ALA A 41 6.88 -9.36 7.28
C ALA A 41 7.19 -7.92 7.71
N ASP A 42 6.40 -7.34 8.63
CA ASP A 42 6.59 -5.99 9.14
C ASP A 42 7.92 -5.84 9.88
N ARG A 43 8.29 -6.80 10.71
CA ARG A 43 9.61 -6.84 11.37
C ARG A 43 10.76 -6.89 10.37
N ILE A 44 10.61 -7.70 9.32
CA ILE A 44 11.62 -7.82 8.27
C ILE A 44 11.77 -6.48 7.53
N THR A 45 10.69 -5.87 7.08
CA THR A 45 10.74 -4.62 6.30
C THR A 45 11.15 -3.41 7.14
N THR A 46 10.86 -3.40 8.44
CA THR A 46 11.38 -2.37 9.36
C THR A 46 12.91 -2.38 9.46
N HIS A 47 13.53 -3.56 9.43
CA HIS A 47 15.00 -3.68 9.53
C HIS A 47 15.70 -3.73 8.18
N PHE A 48 14.97 -4.16 7.14
CA PHE A 48 15.44 -4.30 5.77
C PHE A 48 14.44 -3.67 4.81
N PRO A 49 14.38 -2.33 4.74
CA PRO A 49 13.40 -1.59 3.94
C PRO A 49 13.55 -1.83 2.43
N GLU A 50 14.67 -2.40 1.99
CA GLU A 50 14.89 -2.81 0.60
C GLU A 50 14.10 -4.07 0.19
N ILE A 51 13.52 -4.81 1.14
CA ILE A 51 12.77 -6.04 0.88
C ILE A 51 11.28 -5.74 0.72
N SER A 52 10.68 -6.22 -0.36
CA SER A 52 9.26 -6.04 -0.63
C SER A 52 8.40 -6.81 0.37
N ARG A 53 7.52 -6.09 1.07
CA ARG A 53 6.52 -6.67 1.98
C ARG A 53 5.55 -7.59 1.22
N THR A 54 5.06 -7.13 0.06
CA THR A 54 4.17 -7.91 -0.79
C THR A 54 4.80 -9.24 -1.19
N TRP A 55 6.07 -9.20 -1.63
CA TRP A 55 6.77 -10.42 -1.97
C TRP A 55 6.94 -11.38 -0.77
N LEU A 56 7.19 -10.85 0.42
CA LEU A 56 7.28 -11.69 1.63
C LEU A 56 5.98 -12.42 1.92
N LEU A 57 4.83 -11.77 1.74
CA LEU A 57 3.51 -12.32 2.08
C LEU A 57 2.95 -13.23 1.00
N THR A 58 3.12 -12.87 -0.27
CA THR A 58 2.45 -13.52 -1.41
C THR A 58 3.39 -14.37 -2.27
N GLY A 59 4.70 -14.13 -2.19
CA GLY A 59 5.68 -14.69 -3.13
C GLY A 59 5.66 -14.05 -4.52
N ALA A 60 4.74 -13.11 -4.78
CA ALA A 60 4.58 -12.45 -6.07
C ALA A 60 5.46 -11.20 -6.18
N GLY A 61 5.93 -10.89 -7.40
CA GLY A 61 6.81 -9.75 -7.67
C GLY A 61 8.27 -10.01 -7.32
N HIS A 62 9.03 -8.94 -7.12
CA HIS A 62 10.46 -9.00 -6.82
C HIS A 62 10.73 -8.91 -5.32
N MET A 63 11.72 -9.67 -4.85
CA MET A 63 12.17 -9.65 -3.46
C MET A 63 12.68 -8.27 -3.02
N LEU A 64 13.40 -7.58 -3.91
CA LEU A 64 14.00 -6.28 -3.61
C LEU A 64 13.21 -5.14 -4.27
N MET A 65 12.94 -4.10 -3.49
CA MET A 65 12.34 -2.86 -3.99
C MET A 65 13.20 -2.20 -5.08
N SER A 66 14.53 -2.40 -5.05
CA SER A 66 15.45 -1.87 -6.06
C SER A 66 15.45 -2.66 -7.37
N GLN A 67 15.06 -3.94 -7.34
CA GLN A 67 14.92 -4.75 -8.57
C GLN A 67 13.67 -4.39 -9.36
N SER A 68 12.72 -3.68 -8.75
CA SER A 68 11.62 -3.07 -9.47
C SER A 68 12.06 -1.91 -10.40
N LYS A 69 13.37 -1.56 -10.40
CA LYS A 69 13.91 -0.52 -11.32
C LYS A 69 14.06 -0.99 -12.77
N ASP A 70 14.03 -2.31 -13.01
CA ASP A 70 14.12 -2.86 -14.37
C ASP A 70 12.76 -3.33 -14.95
N GLY A 71 11.67 -3.05 -14.25
CA GLY A 71 10.27 -3.29 -14.62
C GLY A 71 9.42 -3.14 -13.38
N ASN A 72 8.71 -2.02 -13.27
CA ASN A 72 7.80 -1.72 -12.15
C ASN A 72 6.60 -2.69 -12.20
N ASN A 73 6.80 -3.94 -11.82
CA ASN A 73 5.71 -4.91 -11.66
C ASN A 73 4.85 -4.52 -10.45
N ILE A 74 4.02 -3.51 -10.64
CA ILE A 74 3.10 -3.01 -9.63
C ILE A 74 1.92 -3.96 -9.56
N PRO A 75 1.59 -4.54 -8.38
CA PRO A 75 0.41 -5.38 -8.23
C PRO A 75 -0.86 -4.57 -8.51
N TYR A 76 -1.69 -5.13 -9.37
CA TYR A 76 -2.98 -4.59 -9.77
C TYR A 76 -4.10 -5.40 -9.15
N TYR A 77 -5.07 -4.72 -8.56
CA TYR A 77 -6.26 -5.30 -7.97
C TYR A 77 -7.51 -4.72 -8.66
N ASP A 78 -8.30 -5.59 -9.29
CA ASP A 78 -9.58 -5.21 -9.91
C ASP A 78 -10.73 -5.18 -8.88
N PHE A 79 -10.48 -4.49 -7.79
CA PHE A 79 -11.43 -4.27 -6.70
C PHE A 79 -11.57 -2.78 -6.43
N GLU A 80 -12.74 -2.38 -5.93
CA GLU A 80 -12.93 -1.02 -5.44
C GLU A 80 -12.04 -0.75 -4.23
N VAL A 81 -11.42 0.41 -4.19
CA VAL A 81 -10.44 0.79 -3.16
C VAL A 81 -11.03 0.68 -1.75
N GLU A 82 -12.31 1.02 -1.59
CA GLU A 82 -13.01 0.97 -0.32
C GLU A 82 -13.22 -0.46 0.21
N GLN A 83 -13.20 -1.45 -0.66
CA GLN A 83 -13.36 -2.86 -0.30
C GLN A 83 -12.03 -3.58 -0.11
N LEU A 84 -11.00 -3.10 -0.81
CA LEU A 84 -9.73 -3.79 -0.87
C LEU A 84 -8.81 -3.44 0.31
N LEU A 85 -8.68 -2.15 0.65
CA LEU A 85 -7.64 -1.71 1.59
C LEU A 85 -7.80 -2.34 2.98
N ASP A 86 -9.02 -2.63 3.41
CA ASP A 86 -9.29 -3.32 4.68
C ASP A 86 -8.76 -4.76 4.71
N HIS A 87 -8.58 -5.37 3.53
CA HIS A 87 -8.24 -6.78 3.36
C HIS A 87 -7.12 -7.03 2.36
N ILE A 88 -6.35 -6.01 2.01
CA ILE A 88 -5.33 -6.09 0.94
C ILE A 88 -4.32 -7.23 1.16
N ASP A 89 -4.03 -7.53 2.40
CA ASP A 89 -3.08 -8.60 2.75
C ASP A 89 -3.64 -10.01 2.55
N ASP A 90 -4.98 -10.14 2.44
CA ASP A 90 -5.66 -11.43 2.27
C ASP A 90 -6.05 -11.70 0.80
N VAL A 91 -5.86 -10.71 -0.08
CA VAL A 91 -6.29 -10.78 -1.49
C VAL A 91 -5.07 -10.90 -2.41
N GLU A 92 -5.10 -11.88 -3.29
CA GLU A 92 -4.08 -12.01 -4.35
C GLU A 92 -4.31 -10.94 -5.43
N PRO A 93 -3.22 -10.33 -5.97
CA PRO A 93 -3.33 -9.41 -7.10
C PRO A 93 -4.00 -10.07 -8.30
N THR A 94 -4.89 -9.36 -8.97
CA THR A 94 -5.50 -9.79 -10.25
C THR A 94 -4.45 -9.88 -11.36
N GLY A 95 -3.39 -9.07 -11.26
CA GLY A 95 -2.28 -9.07 -12.22
C GLY A 95 -1.18 -8.10 -11.80
N PHE A 96 -0.24 -7.86 -12.70
CA PHE A 96 0.86 -6.93 -12.49
C PHE A 96 0.97 -5.99 -13.67
N VAL A 97 1.27 -4.73 -13.39
CA VAL A 97 1.42 -3.67 -14.41
C VAL A 97 2.83 -3.11 -14.35
N ASP A 98 3.49 -3.07 -15.50
CA ASP A 98 4.75 -2.35 -15.67
C ASP A 98 4.46 -0.90 -16.07
N MET A 99 4.77 0.04 -15.17
CA MET A 99 4.54 1.47 -15.38
C MET A 99 5.78 2.27 -14.96
N PRO A 100 6.79 2.41 -15.84
CA PRO A 100 8.05 3.07 -15.52
C PRO A 100 7.91 4.56 -15.14
N LEU A 101 6.80 5.20 -15.55
CA LEU A 101 6.54 6.61 -15.30
C LEU A 101 6.09 6.93 -13.87
N VAL A 102 5.62 5.90 -13.12
CA VAL A 102 5.09 6.10 -11.76
C VAL A 102 6.03 5.45 -10.74
N THR A 103 7.07 6.19 -10.39
CA THR A 103 8.08 5.71 -9.44
C THR A 103 7.54 5.67 -8.01
N GLY A 104 7.80 4.58 -7.30
CA GLY A 104 7.41 4.42 -5.89
C GLY A 104 5.94 4.05 -5.70
N CYS A 105 5.23 3.65 -6.76
CA CYS A 105 3.91 3.06 -6.66
C CYS A 105 4.03 1.65 -6.07
N GLU A 106 3.18 1.35 -5.08
CA GLU A 106 3.17 0.05 -4.40
C GLU A 106 2.01 -0.83 -4.88
N ILE A 107 0.85 -0.23 -5.18
CA ILE A 107 -0.34 -0.92 -5.66
C ILE A 107 -1.11 -0.07 -6.66
N ILE A 108 -1.88 -0.76 -7.52
CA ILE A 108 -2.88 -0.14 -8.38
C ILE A 108 -4.24 -0.74 -8.02
N VAL A 109 -5.22 0.13 -7.76
CA VAL A 109 -6.59 -0.25 -7.40
C VAL A 109 -7.60 0.51 -8.24
N ARG A 110 -8.83 0.01 -8.32
CA ARG A 110 -9.91 0.71 -8.98
C ARG A 110 -10.70 1.58 -7.99
N SER A 111 -11.27 2.68 -8.46
CA SER A 111 -12.23 3.48 -7.72
C SER A 111 -13.27 4.09 -8.64
N ASN A 112 -14.52 4.08 -8.19
CA ASN A 112 -15.66 4.72 -8.83
C ASN A 112 -16.25 5.83 -7.93
N CYS A 113 -15.43 6.41 -7.06
CA CYS A 113 -15.85 7.43 -6.10
C CYS A 113 -16.44 8.68 -6.81
N LYS A 114 -17.74 8.86 -6.74
CA LYS A 114 -18.47 9.97 -7.39
C LYS A 114 -18.07 11.34 -6.87
N ALA A 115 -17.58 11.42 -5.64
CA ALA A 115 -17.09 12.64 -5.03
C ALA A 115 -15.81 13.17 -5.70
N MET A 116 -15.01 12.25 -6.25
CA MET A 116 -13.69 12.55 -6.83
C MET A 116 -13.61 12.36 -8.34
N VAL A 117 -14.61 11.74 -8.96
CA VAL A 117 -14.67 11.47 -10.41
C VAL A 117 -15.83 12.22 -11.04
N ASN A 118 -15.54 13.03 -12.05
CA ASN A 118 -16.58 13.82 -12.74
C ASN A 118 -17.00 13.24 -14.10
N ARG A 119 -16.72 11.96 -14.36
CA ARG A 119 -17.03 11.33 -15.66
C ARG A 119 -17.85 10.06 -15.47
N GLN A 120 -18.97 9.98 -16.18
CA GLN A 120 -19.75 8.75 -16.32
C GLN A 120 -19.07 7.83 -17.35
N ASN A 121 -19.18 6.52 -17.14
CA ASN A 121 -18.65 5.46 -18.02
C ASN A 121 -17.10 5.33 -18.03
N PHE A 122 -16.44 5.73 -16.96
CA PHE A 122 -15.01 5.47 -16.78
C PHE A 122 -14.77 4.74 -15.46
N SER A 123 -13.82 3.83 -15.47
CA SER A 123 -13.22 3.26 -14.27
C SER A 123 -11.90 3.97 -14.02
N THR A 124 -11.73 4.57 -12.86
CA THR A 124 -10.50 5.25 -12.50
C THR A 124 -9.59 4.29 -11.74
N HIS A 125 -8.37 4.12 -12.23
CA HIS A 125 -7.33 3.33 -11.57
C HIS A 125 -6.40 4.29 -10.84
N LEU A 126 -6.22 4.03 -9.55
CA LEU A 126 -5.39 4.81 -8.63
C LEU A 126 -4.05 4.11 -8.42
N PHE A 127 -2.98 4.83 -8.65
CA PHE A 127 -1.62 4.38 -8.39
C PHE A 127 -1.22 4.89 -7.00
N LEU A 128 -1.10 3.99 -6.03
CA LEU A 128 -1.03 4.30 -4.63
C LEU A 128 0.35 3.97 -4.03
N ARG A 129 0.74 4.81 -3.07
CA ARG A 129 1.89 4.59 -2.18
C ARG A 129 1.46 4.80 -0.74
N ASN A 130 1.75 3.84 0.14
CA ASN A 130 1.53 4.02 1.56
C ASN A 130 2.49 5.10 2.11
N VAL A 131 1.98 5.97 2.97
CA VAL A 131 2.74 7.03 3.62
C VAL A 131 2.36 7.13 5.09
N ASP A 132 3.29 7.56 5.90
CA ASP A 132 2.99 7.87 7.30
C ASP A 132 1.96 9.02 7.37
N PRO A 133 0.91 8.93 8.21
CA PRO A 133 -0.05 10.02 8.38
C PRO A 133 0.57 11.38 8.72
N THR A 134 1.74 11.40 9.34
CA THR A 134 2.48 12.64 9.65
C THR A 134 3.12 13.31 8.42
N GLU A 135 3.24 12.58 7.31
CA GLU A 135 3.80 13.07 6.03
C GLU A 135 2.74 13.59 5.05
N ILE A 136 1.48 13.69 5.50
CA ILE A 136 0.38 14.18 4.67
C ILE A 136 0.61 15.66 4.32
N MET A 137 0.53 15.96 3.02
CA MET A 137 0.77 17.29 2.48
C MET A 137 -0.50 17.92 1.89
N PRO A 138 -0.69 19.24 2.04
CA PRO A 138 -1.74 19.96 1.34
C PRO A 138 -1.62 19.81 -0.19
N ASP A 139 -2.74 19.98 -0.88
CA ASP A 139 -2.90 19.90 -2.33
C ASP A 139 -2.63 18.52 -2.97
N LYS A 140 -2.34 17.51 -2.17
CA LYS A 140 -2.23 16.12 -2.62
C LYS A 140 -3.54 15.36 -2.39
N GLU A 141 -3.73 14.30 -3.17
CA GLU A 141 -4.84 13.38 -3.04
C GLU A 141 -4.39 12.11 -2.35
N TYR A 142 -5.26 11.60 -1.48
CA TYR A 142 -5.02 10.39 -0.72
C TYR A 142 -6.29 9.54 -0.64
N VAL A 143 -6.08 8.26 -0.44
CA VAL A 143 -7.09 7.37 0.11
C VAL A 143 -6.77 7.19 1.59
N PHE A 144 -7.72 7.57 2.43
CA PHE A 144 -7.62 7.47 3.90
C PHE A 144 -8.42 6.27 4.38
N MET A 145 -7.80 5.43 5.17
CA MET A 145 -8.50 4.42 5.97
C MET A 145 -8.72 4.97 7.36
N LEU A 146 -9.98 5.07 7.74
CA LEU A 146 -10.46 5.50 9.04
C LEU A 146 -11.18 4.33 9.73
N PRO A 147 -11.40 4.34 11.04
CA PRO A 147 -12.03 3.23 11.78
C PRO A 147 -13.43 2.81 11.29
N ARG A 148 -14.10 3.64 10.50
CA ARG A 148 -15.47 3.38 10.04
C ARG A 148 -15.66 3.44 8.53
N GLU A 149 -14.72 4.01 7.82
CA GLU A 149 -14.84 4.23 6.37
C GLU A 149 -13.48 4.42 5.71
N THR A 150 -13.42 4.07 4.44
CA THR A 150 -12.31 4.39 3.54
C THR A 150 -12.77 5.45 2.56
N MET A 151 -12.01 6.54 2.44
CA MET A 151 -12.39 7.65 1.58
C MET A 151 -11.23 8.16 0.72
N TRP A 152 -11.50 8.43 -0.54
CA TRP A 152 -10.61 9.16 -1.43
C TRP A 152 -10.93 10.65 -1.36
N ARG A 153 -9.95 11.49 -0.98
CA ARG A 153 -10.10 12.95 -0.87
C ARG A 153 -8.80 13.67 -1.21
N LYS A 154 -8.94 14.95 -1.54
CA LYS A 154 -7.83 15.89 -1.63
C LYS A 154 -7.65 16.59 -0.28
N VAL A 155 -6.40 16.74 0.16
CA VAL A 155 -6.07 17.52 1.37
C VAL A 155 -6.11 19.02 1.03
N LYS A 156 -6.96 19.75 1.72
CA LYS A 156 -7.07 21.22 1.58
C LYS A 156 -6.07 21.94 2.49
N SER A 157 -5.96 21.50 3.74
CA SER A 157 -4.99 22.04 4.70
C SER A 157 -4.72 21.04 5.83
N VAL A 158 -3.57 21.19 6.45
CA VAL A 158 -3.18 20.47 7.68
C VAL A 158 -2.87 21.51 8.74
N ASN A 159 -3.59 21.48 9.88
CA ASN A 159 -3.44 22.43 10.98
C ASN A 159 -3.31 21.66 12.31
N GLY A 160 -2.08 21.43 12.74
CA GLY A 160 -1.81 20.56 13.89
C GLY A 160 -2.31 19.15 13.63
N TYR A 161 -3.23 18.67 14.46
CA TYR A 161 -3.85 17.34 14.30
C TYR A 161 -5.04 17.35 13.33
N ASN A 162 -5.55 18.50 12.91
CA ASN A 162 -6.70 18.59 12.04
C ASN A 162 -6.29 18.60 10.57
N VAL A 163 -6.82 17.63 9.80
CA VAL A 163 -6.68 17.53 8.36
C VAL A 163 -8.02 17.89 7.70
N VAL A 164 -8.04 18.95 6.92
CA VAL A 164 -9.22 19.37 6.17
C VAL A 164 -9.19 18.71 4.79
N LEU A 165 -10.20 17.90 4.51
CA LEU A 165 -10.34 17.14 3.29
C LEU A 165 -11.45 17.75 2.43
N THR A 166 -11.21 17.82 1.12
CA THR A 166 -12.19 18.32 0.15
C THR A 166 -12.46 17.28 -0.94
N ALA A 167 -13.68 17.24 -1.42
CA ALA A 167 -14.05 16.48 -2.60
C ALA A 167 -13.86 17.32 -3.88
N PHE A 168 -13.68 16.66 -5.02
CA PHE A 168 -13.69 17.35 -6.32
C PHE A 168 -15.09 17.89 -6.63
N ASN A 169 -16.12 17.12 -6.30
CA ASN A 169 -17.53 17.53 -6.38
C ASN A 169 -18.01 17.97 -5.00
N SER A 170 -17.65 19.18 -4.59
CA SER A 170 -18.05 19.75 -3.30
C SER A 170 -19.55 19.92 -3.13
N ASP A 171 -20.32 19.96 -4.23
CA ASP A 171 -21.79 20.00 -4.20
C ASP A 171 -22.41 18.64 -3.81
N ILE A 172 -21.68 17.55 -4.02
CA ILE A 172 -22.11 16.20 -3.65
C ILE A 172 -21.65 15.88 -2.22
N GLU A 173 -20.42 16.25 -1.89
CA GLU A 173 -19.84 16.00 -0.58
C GLU A 173 -19.08 17.22 -0.07
N PRO A 174 -19.46 17.76 1.09
CA PRO A 174 -18.82 18.92 1.70
C PRO A 174 -17.42 18.57 2.21
N ASP A 175 -16.65 19.61 2.56
CA ASP A 175 -15.38 19.47 3.25
C ASP A 175 -15.57 18.74 4.58
N VAL A 176 -14.65 17.83 4.90
CA VAL A 176 -14.63 17.05 6.14
C VAL A 176 -13.34 17.36 6.90
N ILE A 177 -13.44 17.45 8.22
CA ILE A 177 -12.28 17.60 9.10
C ILE A 177 -12.10 16.30 9.84
N ILE A 178 -10.91 15.71 9.74
CA ILE A 178 -10.53 14.51 10.47
C ILE A 178 -9.33 14.81 11.37
N ASP A 179 -9.20 14.06 12.46
CA ASP A 179 -8.00 14.07 13.27
C ASP A 179 -6.95 13.14 12.64
N ILE A 180 -5.69 13.59 12.59
CA ILE A 180 -4.59 12.79 12.03
C ILE A 180 -4.41 11.48 12.80
N THR A 181 -4.77 11.45 14.08
CA THR A 181 -4.68 10.27 14.95
C THR A 181 -5.77 9.23 14.67
N ASP A 182 -6.83 9.60 13.96
CA ASP A 182 -7.89 8.69 13.52
C ASP A 182 -7.52 8.00 12.19
N ILE A 183 -6.43 8.40 11.54
CA ILE A 183 -5.99 7.81 10.28
C ILE A 183 -5.24 6.51 10.57
N GLU A 184 -5.84 5.38 10.23
CA GLU A 184 -5.21 4.06 10.37
C GLU A 184 -4.16 3.84 9.28
N GLN A 185 -4.47 4.24 8.03
CA GLN A 185 -3.54 4.23 6.90
C GLN A 185 -3.82 5.41 5.97
N ALA A 186 -2.75 5.93 5.38
CA ALA A 186 -2.82 6.95 4.34
C ALA A 186 -2.10 6.46 3.07
N TRP A 187 -2.82 6.44 1.95
CA TRP A 187 -2.31 6.04 0.66
C TRP A 187 -2.28 7.24 -0.28
N GLN A 188 -1.09 7.76 -0.57
CA GLN A 188 -0.93 8.87 -1.51
C GLN A 188 -1.20 8.41 -2.93
N ILE A 189 -2.02 9.17 -3.67
CA ILE A 189 -2.25 8.95 -5.09
C ILE A 189 -1.11 9.62 -5.88
N LEU A 190 -0.31 8.81 -6.55
CA LEU A 190 0.81 9.25 -7.38
C LEU A 190 0.37 9.56 -8.80
N ALA A 191 -0.59 8.80 -9.31
CA ALA A 191 -1.17 8.97 -10.64
C ALA A 191 -2.58 8.40 -10.69
N LYS A 192 -3.35 8.84 -11.69
CA LYS A 192 -4.69 8.33 -12.00
C LYS A 192 -4.77 7.98 -13.47
N MET A 193 -5.45 6.89 -13.78
CA MET A 193 -5.71 6.47 -15.15
C MET A 193 -7.20 6.15 -15.32
N ASP A 194 -7.87 6.89 -16.19
CA ASP A 194 -9.26 6.63 -16.53
C ASP A 194 -9.33 5.66 -17.72
N VAL A 195 -10.01 4.54 -17.52
CA VAL A 195 -10.25 3.54 -18.55
C VAL A 195 -11.73 3.59 -18.92
N MET A 196 -12.03 3.70 -20.24
CA MET A 196 -13.40 3.66 -20.72
C MET A 196 -13.98 2.27 -20.49
N SER A 197 -15.11 2.21 -19.78
CA SER A 197 -15.89 0.99 -19.69
C SER A 197 -16.59 0.74 -21.05
N CYS A 198 -16.33 -0.40 -21.66
CA CYS A 198 -16.98 -0.82 -22.90
C CYS A 198 -18.42 -1.25 -22.64
#